data_518179e5ade1a4bf74cc495cf888ca5d
#
_entry.id   518179e5ade1a4bf74cc495cf888ca5d
#
_cell.length_a   1.000
_cell.length_b   1.000
_cell.length_c   1.000
_cell.angle_alpha   90.00
_cell.angle_beta   90.00
_cell.angle_gamma   90.00
#
_symmetry.space_group_name_H-M   'P 1'
#
loop_
_entity.id
_entity.type
_entity.pdbx_description
1 polymer ?
#
loop_
_entity_poly.entity_id
_entity_poly.type
_entity_poly.pdbx_seq_one_letter_code
_entity_poly.pdbx_strand_id
1 'polypeptide(L)' 'MSAQILQACKDLIDDAKMSCTDIIFKEVCLEILAKARHVLTEKQFKSLVDYAVEKMREKASFEMRQDLLAVR' A
#
# COMPACT_ATOMS: atom_id res chain seq x y z
N MET A 1 -2.04 3.75 -21.14
CA MET A 1 -2.70 4.73 -20.28
C MET A 1 -3.08 4.16 -18.95
N SER A 2 -3.91 3.11 -18.92
CA SER A 2 -4.24 2.49 -17.65
C SER A 2 -3.01 1.96 -16.92
N ALA A 3 -2.03 1.45 -17.66
CA ALA A 3 -0.79 0.95 -17.07
C ALA A 3 0.01 2.06 -16.36
N GLN A 4 -0.06 3.27 -16.89
CA GLN A 4 0.61 4.41 -16.27
C GLN A 4 -0.08 4.78 -14.95
N ILE A 5 -1.40 4.72 -14.91
CA ILE A 5 -2.16 5.00 -13.69
C ILE A 5 -1.85 3.92 -12.64
N LEU A 6 -1.81 2.67 -13.06
CA LEU A 6 -1.48 1.57 -12.16
C LEU A 6 -0.09 1.75 -11.55
N GLN A 7 0.88 2.10 -12.39
CA GLN A 7 2.24 2.30 -11.92
C GLN A 7 2.32 3.50 -10.96
N ALA A 8 1.61 4.59 -11.28
CA ALA A 8 1.56 5.76 -10.42
C ALA A 8 0.98 5.41 -9.04
N CYS A 9 -0.05 4.58 -9.01
CA CYS A 9 -0.64 4.13 -7.75
C CYS A 9 0.36 3.31 -6.94
N LYS A 10 1.08 2.42 -7.60
CA LYS A 10 2.11 1.62 -6.92
C LYS A 10 3.22 2.50 -6.37
N ASP A 11 3.63 3.52 -7.13
CA ASP A 11 4.65 4.45 -6.68
C ASP A 11 4.19 5.23 -5.45
N LEU A 12 2.92 5.65 -5.42
CA LEU A 12 2.36 6.33 -4.26
C LEU A 12 2.34 5.42 -3.03
N ILE A 13 2.02 4.16 -3.22
CA ILE A 13 2.02 3.19 -2.14
C ILE A 13 3.44 3.01 -1.60
N ASP A 14 4.41 2.87 -2.48
CA ASP A 14 5.81 2.72 -2.06
C ASP A 14 6.30 3.94 -1.29
N ASP A 15 5.96 5.12 -1.77
CA ASP A 15 6.35 6.37 -1.11
C ASP A 15 5.72 6.47 0.27
N ALA A 16 4.43 6.14 0.39
CA ALA A 16 3.73 6.16 1.66
C ALA A 16 4.30 5.13 2.63
N LYS A 17 4.72 3.98 2.13
CA LYS A 17 5.31 2.94 2.96
C LYS A 17 6.56 3.46 3.68
N MET A 18 7.33 4.29 3.00
CA MET A 18 8.57 4.83 3.57
C MET A 18 8.34 6.02 4.48
N SER A 19 7.27 6.79 4.28
CA SER A 19 7.09 8.05 4.98
C SER A 19 5.98 8.06 6.02
N CYS A 20 5.14 7.01 6.08
CA CYS A 20 4.01 6.96 7.01
C CYS A 20 4.17 5.87 8.04
N THR A 21 3.48 6.03 9.18
CA THR A 21 3.36 4.95 10.15
C THR A 21 2.45 3.87 9.59
N ASP A 22 2.41 2.71 10.25
CA ASP A 22 1.59 1.59 9.78
C ASP A 22 0.12 1.97 9.63
N ILE A 23 -0.43 2.67 10.62
CA ILE A 23 -1.85 3.07 10.59
C ILE A 23 -2.13 4.04 9.46
N ILE A 24 -1.28 5.06 9.33
CA ILE A 24 -1.42 6.07 8.28
C ILE A 24 -1.23 5.43 6.91
N PHE A 25 -0.26 4.54 6.79
CA PHE A 25 -0.02 3.84 5.53
C PHE A 25 -1.25 3.04 5.08
N LYS A 26 -1.89 2.36 6.02
CA LYS A 26 -3.10 1.60 5.75
C LYS A 26 -4.20 2.51 5.21
N GLU A 27 -4.39 3.67 5.83
CA GLU A 27 -5.39 4.65 5.38
C GLU A 27 -5.08 5.18 4.00
N VAL A 28 -3.81 5.49 3.73
CA VAL A 28 -3.37 5.96 2.41
C VAL A 28 -3.64 4.90 1.34
N CYS A 29 -3.33 3.65 1.63
CA CYS A 29 -3.58 2.56 0.68
C CYS A 29 -5.06 2.43 0.37
N LEU A 30 -5.92 2.48 1.39
CA LEU A 30 -7.36 2.37 1.19
C LEU A 30 -7.88 3.53 0.34
N GLU A 31 -7.39 4.73 0.56
CA GLU A 31 -7.77 5.89 -0.23
C GLU A 31 -7.34 5.75 -1.67
N ILE A 32 -6.11 5.31 -1.90
CA ILE A 32 -5.60 5.07 -3.26
C ILE A 32 -6.45 4.03 -3.97
N LEU A 33 -6.78 2.94 -3.29
CA LEU A 33 -7.60 1.88 -3.85
C LEU A 33 -9.01 2.38 -4.17
N ALA A 34 -9.60 3.17 -3.29
CA ALA A 34 -10.94 3.70 -3.51
C ALA A 34 -11.00 4.55 -4.77
N LYS A 35 -9.98 5.36 -5.01
CA LYS A 35 -9.91 6.20 -6.20
C LYS A 35 -9.56 5.40 -7.44
N ALA A 36 -8.62 4.47 -7.33
CA ALA A 36 -8.18 3.66 -8.46
C ALA A 36 -9.29 2.77 -9.00
N ARG A 37 -10.20 2.36 -8.14
CA ARG A 37 -11.33 1.51 -8.51
C ARG A 37 -12.14 2.10 -9.67
N HIS A 38 -12.20 3.41 -9.76
CA HIS A 38 -12.99 4.10 -10.78
C HIS A 38 -12.27 4.25 -12.12
N VAL A 39 -10.96 4.09 -12.15
CA VAL A 39 -10.16 4.34 -13.36
C VAL A 39 -9.42 3.11 -13.87
N LEU A 40 -9.24 2.09 -13.05
CA LEU A 40 -8.55 0.87 -13.47
C LEU A 40 -9.55 -0.20 -13.89
N THR A 41 -9.10 -1.09 -14.78
CA THR A 41 -9.88 -2.27 -15.09
C THR A 41 -9.89 -3.19 -13.88
N GLU A 42 -10.84 -4.14 -13.86
CA GLU A 42 -10.96 -5.09 -12.76
C GLU A 42 -9.66 -5.85 -12.52
N LYS A 43 -9.02 -6.27 -13.60
CA LYS A 43 -7.76 -6.99 -13.55
C LYS A 43 -6.64 -6.15 -12.96
N GLN A 44 -6.55 -4.89 -13.41
CA GLN A 44 -5.55 -3.96 -12.91
C GLN A 44 -5.81 -3.61 -11.45
N PHE A 45 -7.07 -3.41 -11.09
CA PHE A 45 -7.43 -3.10 -9.71
C PHE A 45 -7.04 -4.25 -8.79
N LYS A 46 -7.31 -5.48 -9.20
CA LYS A 46 -6.92 -6.65 -8.40
C LYS A 46 -5.41 -6.71 -8.21
N SER A 47 -4.67 -6.42 -9.26
CA SER A 47 -3.21 -6.37 -9.19
C SER A 47 -2.75 -5.32 -8.18
N LEU A 48 -3.39 -4.16 -8.17
CA LEU A 48 -3.07 -3.10 -7.23
C LEU A 48 -3.43 -3.48 -5.80
N VAL A 49 -4.58 -4.12 -5.60
CA VAL A 49 -4.99 -4.60 -4.29
C VAL A 49 -3.97 -5.58 -3.73
N ASP A 50 -3.55 -6.54 -4.54
CA ASP A 50 -2.55 -7.53 -4.13
C ASP A 50 -1.23 -6.85 -3.74
N TYR A 51 -0.83 -5.87 -4.53
CA TYR A 51 0.39 -5.11 -4.26
C TYR A 51 0.29 -4.36 -2.94
N ALA A 52 -0.83 -3.67 -2.73
CA ALA A 52 -1.04 -2.89 -1.50
C ALA A 52 -1.09 -3.79 -0.27
N VAL A 53 -1.79 -4.91 -0.36
CA VAL A 53 -1.88 -5.88 0.74
C VAL A 53 -0.50 -6.40 1.11
N GLU A 54 0.30 -6.73 0.12
CA GLU A 54 1.64 -7.23 0.37
C GLU A 54 2.51 -6.18 1.06
N LYS A 55 2.42 -4.93 0.60
CA LYS A 55 3.20 -3.85 1.22
C LYS A 55 2.74 -3.55 2.64
N MET A 56 1.43 -3.61 2.89
CA MET A 56 0.91 -3.44 4.24
C MET A 56 1.39 -4.55 5.16
N ARG A 57 1.42 -5.77 4.65
CA ARG A 57 1.87 -6.92 5.42
C ARG A 57 3.36 -6.81 5.76
N GLU A 58 4.16 -6.40 4.80
CA GLU A 58 5.60 -6.20 5.02
C GLU A 58 5.86 -5.15 6.08
N LYS A 59 5.14 -4.03 6.00
CA LYS A 59 5.33 -2.93 6.94
C LYS A 59 4.89 -3.32 8.35
N ALA A 60 3.74 -3.95 8.48
CA ALA A 60 3.23 -4.39 9.78
C ALA A 60 4.16 -5.40 10.42
N SER A 61 4.66 -6.34 9.63
CA SER A 61 5.60 -7.35 10.13
C SER A 61 6.89 -6.72 10.64
N PHE A 62 7.40 -5.74 9.91
CA PHE A 62 8.61 -5.03 10.29
C PHE A 62 8.42 -4.25 11.60
N GLU A 63 7.32 -3.51 11.71
CA GLU A 63 7.03 -2.72 12.91
C GLU A 63 6.77 -3.59 14.11
N MET A 64 6.07 -4.71 13.93
CA MET A 64 5.81 -5.65 14.99
C MET A 64 7.12 -6.23 15.54
N ARG A 65 8.06 -6.52 14.65
CA ARG A 65 9.36 -7.03 15.04
C ARG A 65 10.16 -6.00 15.84
N GLN A 66 10.08 -4.74 15.44
CA GLN A 66 10.74 -3.65 16.16
C GLN A 66 10.15 -3.47 17.56
N ASP A 67 8.83 -3.56 17.67
CA ASP A 67 8.17 -3.46 18.97
C ASP A 67 8.64 -4.56 19.92
N LEU A 68 8.75 -5.78 19.44
CA LEU A 68 9.23 -6.90 20.24
C LEU A 68 10.66 -6.65 20.73
N LEU A 69 11.50 -6.09 19.87
CA LEU A 69 12.87 -5.78 20.25
C LEU A 69 12.93 -4.62 21.24
N ALA A 70 12.05 -3.64 21.07
CA ALA A 70 12.03 -2.46 21.92
C ALA A 70 11.56 -2.80 23.36
N VAL A 71 10.67 -3.76 23.50
CA VAL A 71 10.14 -4.17 24.80
C VAL A 71 11.20 -4.87 25.63
N ARG A 72 12.17 -5.44 24.99
CA ARG A 72 13.25 -6.13 25.68
C ARG A 72 14.39 -5.21 26.05
#